data_7931d1f945f2d15666837829a1eb7ba2
#
_entry.id   7931d1f945f2d15666837829a1eb7ba2
#
_cell.length_a   1.000
_cell.length_b   1.000
_cell.length_c   1.000
_cell.angle_alpha   90.00
_cell.angle_beta   90.00
_cell.angle_gamma   90.00
#
_symmetry.space_group_name_H-M   'P 1'
#
loop_
_entity.id
_entity.type
_entity.pdbx_description
1 polymer ?
#
loop_
_entity_poly.entity_id
_entity_poly.type
_entity_poly.pdbx_seq_one_letter_code
_entity_poly.pdbx_strand_id
1 'polypeptide(L)'
;MKRNSGLQKRWLRNTLSILFAIVLLCVIALSIMVAAYYYSSMEAGMEAKARTSTSFFDNYVRQSYNEYYQSCAKFAQSFDSKDQMELQFVNTNNRIVASSYGVYSGMAGVTSDIREAIETKAIASYTGTNPATGERIMAVSSPLIYTNGEVIGVLRYVTSLRRADRQIMLFSLCAALVGLIVLLVVYVSGRYFVKSILVPVQELTATAKRI
;
A
#
# COMPACT_ATOMS: atom_id res chain seq x y z
N MET A 1 -37.53 -7.43 43.15
CA MET A 1 -36.34 -8.07 42.55
C MET A 1 -35.95 -7.62 41.14
N LYS A 2 -36.31 -6.44 40.63
CA LYS A 2 -36.01 -5.99 39.25
C LYS A 2 -34.91 -4.93 39.14
N ARG A 3 -34.34 -4.45 40.24
CA ARG A 3 -33.46 -3.24 40.23
C ARG A 3 -31.99 -3.49 39.96
N ASN A 4 -31.47 -4.73 40.15
CA ASN A 4 -30.05 -5.07 40.01
C ASN A 4 -29.63 -5.49 38.58
N SER A 5 -30.60 -5.91 37.74
CA SER A 5 -30.30 -6.26 36.34
C SER A 5 -29.85 -5.08 35.46
N GLY A 6 -30.21 -3.87 35.88
CA GLY A 6 -29.84 -2.65 35.17
C GLY A 6 -28.39 -2.22 35.34
N LEU A 7 -27.83 -2.40 36.54
CA LEU A 7 -26.42 -2.08 36.84
C LEU A 7 -25.46 -3.06 36.13
N GLN A 8 -25.77 -4.35 36.15
CA GLN A 8 -24.98 -5.38 35.47
C GLN A 8 -24.97 -5.18 33.95
N LYS A 9 -26.12 -4.89 33.35
CA LYS A 9 -26.24 -4.56 31.92
C LYS A 9 -25.46 -3.29 31.56
N ARG A 10 -25.49 -2.27 32.40
CA ARG A 10 -24.77 -1.00 32.22
C ARG A 10 -23.24 -1.24 32.29
N TRP A 11 -22.78 -2.00 33.27
CA TRP A 11 -21.36 -2.32 33.43
C TRP A 11 -20.83 -3.12 32.23
N LEU A 12 -21.52 -4.22 31.87
CA LEU A 12 -21.14 -5.06 30.72
C LEU A 12 -21.11 -4.22 29.43
N ARG A 13 -22.11 -3.39 29.20
CA ARG A 13 -22.17 -2.50 28.03
C ARG A 13 -21.02 -1.52 28.00
N ASN A 14 -20.68 -0.90 29.13
CA ASN A 14 -19.59 0.07 29.20
C ASN A 14 -18.23 -0.58 28.95
N THR A 15 -17.96 -1.71 29.57
CA THR A 15 -16.74 -2.48 29.36
C THR A 15 -16.61 -2.95 27.90
N LEU A 16 -17.71 -3.44 27.32
CA LEU A 16 -17.72 -3.90 25.93
C LEU A 16 -17.51 -2.73 24.95
N SER A 17 -18.07 -1.54 25.25
CA SER A 17 -17.88 -0.34 24.42
C SER A 17 -16.43 0.14 24.44
N ILE A 18 -15.78 0.13 25.59
CA ILE A 18 -14.36 0.50 25.73
C ILE A 18 -13.49 -0.51 24.96
N LEU A 19 -13.75 -1.79 25.14
CA LEU A 19 -13.00 -2.84 24.44
C LEU A 19 -13.20 -2.75 22.92
N PHE A 20 -14.43 -2.49 22.48
CA PHE A 20 -14.73 -2.29 21.06
C PHE A 20 -13.93 -1.11 20.49
N ALA A 21 -13.87 0.01 21.21
CA ALA A 21 -13.10 1.18 20.79
C ALA A 21 -11.60 0.87 20.68
N ILE A 22 -11.04 0.11 21.64
CA ILE A 22 -9.64 -0.30 21.63
C ILE A 22 -9.36 -1.24 20.43
N VAL A 23 -10.19 -2.27 20.22
CA VAL A 23 -10.05 -3.21 19.11
C VAL A 23 -10.15 -2.48 17.76
N LEU A 24 -11.11 -1.57 17.62
CA LEU A 24 -11.29 -0.78 16.41
C LEU A 24 -10.03 0.06 16.12
N LEU A 25 -9.51 0.74 17.14
CA LEU A 25 -8.30 1.55 17.03
C LEU A 25 -7.09 0.68 16.64
N CYS A 26 -6.93 -0.49 17.24
CA CYS A 26 -5.87 -1.43 16.88
C CYS A 26 -5.98 -1.90 15.42
N VAL A 27 -7.18 -2.25 14.96
CA VAL A 27 -7.41 -2.69 13.57
C VAL A 27 -7.07 -1.57 12.58
N ILE A 28 -7.48 -0.33 12.88
CA ILE A 28 -7.15 0.83 12.04
C ILE A 28 -5.64 1.05 12.00
N ALA A 29 -4.98 1.07 13.16
CA ALA A 29 -3.54 1.28 13.25
C ALA A 29 -2.74 0.19 12.49
N LEU A 30 -3.11 -1.07 12.65
CA LEU A 30 -2.51 -2.19 11.92
C LEU A 30 -2.74 -2.07 10.40
N SER A 31 -3.94 -1.68 9.97
CA SER A 31 -4.24 -1.50 8.55
C SER A 31 -3.39 -0.39 7.91
N ILE A 32 -3.22 0.73 8.61
CA ILE A 32 -2.36 1.84 8.15
C ILE A 32 -0.89 1.39 8.10
N MET A 33 -0.41 0.68 9.13
CA MET A 33 0.97 0.19 9.18
C MET A 33 1.26 -0.78 8.03
N VAL A 34 0.37 -1.74 7.78
CA VAL A 34 0.50 -2.72 6.69
C VAL A 34 0.49 -2.02 5.33
N ALA A 35 -0.42 -1.05 5.13
CA ALA A 35 -0.49 -0.29 3.90
C ALA A 35 0.80 0.51 3.65
N ALA A 36 1.28 1.23 4.65
CA ALA A 36 2.51 2.03 4.56
C ALA A 36 3.73 1.14 4.26
N TYR A 37 3.87 0.00 4.96
CA TYR A 37 4.94 -0.95 4.72
C TYR A 37 4.90 -1.52 3.29
N TYR A 38 3.70 -1.91 2.82
CA TYR A 38 3.54 -2.52 1.50
C TYR A 38 3.89 -1.55 0.38
N TYR A 39 3.40 -0.31 0.45
CA TYR A 39 3.72 0.72 -0.56
C TYR A 39 5.19 1.10 -0.53
N SER A 40 5.77 1.33 0.65
CA SER A 40 7.19 1.66 0.78
C SER A 40 8.10 0.53 0.27
N SER A 41 7.77 -0.73 0.57
CA SER A 41 8.52 -1.89 0.06
C SER A 41 8.44 -2.03 -1.45
N MET A 42 7.26 -1.75 -2.03
CA MET A 42 7.04 -1.80 -3.47
C MET A 42 7.81 -0.69 -4.19
N GLU A 43 7.77 0.53 -3.66
CA GLU A 43 8.51 1.69 -4.17
C GLU A 43 10.02 1.42 -4.15
N ALA A 44 10.57 0.98 -3.01
CA ALA A 44 11.98 0.64 -2.88
C ALA A 44 12.41 -0.47 -3.85
N GLY A 45 11.57 -1.47 -4.08
CA GLY A 45 11.81 -2.53 -5.07
C GLY A 45 11.85 -2.00 -6.50
N MET A 46 10.96 -1.08 -6.85
CA MET A 46 10.94 -0.43 -8.17
C MET A 46 12.15 0.50 -8.36
N GLU A 47 12.54 1.26 -7.32
CA GLU A 47 13.76 2.07 -7.34
C GLU A 47 15.02 1.23 -7.55
N ALA A 48 15.15 0.13 -6.83
CA ALA A 48 16.28 -0.78 -6.98
C ALA A 48 16.38 -1.33 -8.42
N LYS A 49 15.24 -1.73 -9.01
CA LYS A 49 15.17 -2.14 -10.41
C LYS A 49 15.56 -1.00 -11.35
N ALA A 50 15.05 0.20 -11.12
CA ALA A 50 15.36 1.37 -11.93
C ALA A 50 16.85 1.69 -11.90
N ARG A 51 17.49 1.69 -10.73
CA ARG A 51 18.94 1.89 -10.57
C ARG A 51 19.74 0.84 -11.35
N THR A 52 19.40 -0.43 -11.19
CA THR A 52 20.11 -1.53 -11.88
C THR A 52 19.98 -1.41 -13.40
N SER A 53 18.78 -1.10 -13.88
CA SER A 53 18.54 -0.96 -15.32
C SER A 53 19.21 0.28 -15.89
N THR A 54 19.21 1.40 -15.17
CA THR A 54 19.91 2.63 -15.58
C THR A 54 21.42 2.37 -15.69
N SER A 55 22.04 1.70 -14.70
CA SER A 55 23.46 1.35 -14.74
C SER A 55 23.81 0.46 -15.95
N PHE A 56 22.90 -0.42 -16.36
CA PHE A 56 23.06 -1.20 -17.57
C PHE A 56 23.07 -0.31 -18.81
N PHE A 57 22.16 0.67 -18.87
CA PHE A 57 22.06 1.60 -19.99
C PHE A 57 23.21 2.60 -20.08
N ASP A 58 23.87 2.97 -18.99
CA ASP A 58 25.03 3.85 -18.98
C ASP A 58 26.15 3.34 -19.91
N ASN A 59 26.26 2.03 -20.10
CA ASN A 59 27.21 1.43 -21.02
C ASN A 59 26.78 1.57 -22.51
N TYR A 60 25.47 1.65 -22.80
CA TYR A 60 24.94 1.79 -24.16
C TYR A 60 24.76 3.26 -24.59
N VAL A 61 24.60 4.17 -23.67
CA VAL A 61 24.41 5.60 -23.91
C VAL A 61 25.63 6.25 -24.59
N ARG A 62 26.79 5.61 -24.56
CA ARG A 62 28.00 6.07 -25.26
C ARG A 62 27.97 5.85 -26.78
N GLN A 63 26.94 5.19 -27.29
CA GLN A 63 26.73 4.87 -28.70
C GLN A 63 25.91 5.96 -29.42
N SER A 64 25.72 5.78 -30.72
CA SER A 64 24.91 6.70 -31.56
C SER A 64 23.47 6.81 -31.06
N TYR A 65 22.83 7.97 -31.26
CA TYR A 65 21.44 8.23 -30.92
C TYR A 65 20.45 7.17 -31.48
N ASN A 66 20.67 6.71 -32.72
CA ASN A 66 19.85 5.64 -33.29
C ASN A 66 20.02 4.30 -32.58
N GLU A 67 21.23 3.96 -32.15
CA GLU A 67 21.53 2.74 -31.41
C GLU A 67 20.92 2.79 -30.01
N TYR A 68 20.90 3.97 -29.38
CA TYR A 68 20.20 4.17 -28.11
C TYR A 68 18.71 3.83 -28.20
N TYR A 69 17.98 4.38 -29.19
CA TYR A 69 16.54 4.10 -29.32
C TYR A 69 16.26 2.62 -29.66
N GLN A 70 17.07 1.99 -30.48
CA GLN A 70 16.95 0.57 -30.78
C GLN A 70 17.21 -0.27 -29.53
N SER A 71 18.19 0.12 -28.72
CA SER A 71 18.50 -0.55 -27.45
C SER A 71 17.36 -0.41 -26.43
N CYS A 72 16.75 0.78 -26.33
CA CYS A 72 15.55 1.01 -25.50
C CYS A 72 14.39 0.09 -25.92
N ALA A 73 14.12 0.00 -27.23
CA ALA A 73 13.06 -0.85 -27.77
C ALA A 73 13.30 -2.34 -27.50
N LYS A 74 14.54 -2.82 -27.76
CA LYS A 74 14.93 -4.21 -27.50
C LYS A 74 14.83 -4.55 -26.00
N PHE A 75 15.31 -3.66 -25.13
CA PHE A 75 15.24 -3.87 -23.69
C PHE A 75 13.80 -3.89 -23.19
N ALA A 76 12.94 -2.99 -23.65
CA ALA A 76 11.53 -3.00 -23.32
C ALA A 76 10.83 -4.30 -23.81
N GLN A 77 11.16 -4.78 -24.99
CA GLN A 77 10.63 -6.04 -25.54
C GLN A 77 11.08 -7.26 -24.75
N SER A 78 12.33 -7.30 -24.29
CA SER A 78 12.91 -8.42 -23.52
C SER A 78 12.60 -8.34 -22.01
N PHE A 79 11.84 -7.36 -21.57
CA PHE A 79 11.51 -7.21 -20.15
C PHE A 79 10.61 -8.35 -19.64
N ASP A 80 11.09 -9.12 -18.65
CA ASP A 80 10.46 -10.37 -18.21
C ASP A 80 9.29 -10.16 -17.23
N SER A 81 9.27 -9.05 -16.48
CA SER A 81 8.27 -8.82 -15.44
C SER A 81 7.04 -8.04 -15.92
N LYS A 82 6.61 -8.24 -17.17
CA LYS A 82 5.47 -7.53 -17.80
C LYS A 82 4.14 -7.76 -17.09
N ASP A 83 3.98 -8.89 -16.43
CA ASP A 83 2.80 -9.24 -15.63
C ASP A 83 2.66 -8.43 -14.34
N GLN A 84 3.75 -7.84 -13.85
CA GLN A 84 3.81 -7.10 -12.60
C GLN A 84 3.90 -5.59 -12.81
N MET A 85 4.65 -5.16 -13.82
CA MET A 85 4.91 -3.75 -14.09
C MET A 85 5.21 -3.50 -15.57
N GLU A 86 4.91 -2.30 -16.02
CA GLU A 86 5.28 -1.80 -17.33
C GLU A 86 6.63 -1.08 -17.24
N LEU A 87 7.53 -1.35 -18.18
CA LEU A 87 8.73 -0.58 -18.41
C LEU A 87 8.52 0.37 -19.58
N GLN A 88 8.77 1.64 -19.37
CA GLN A 88 8.67 2.70 -20.36
C GLN A 88 10.01 3.42 -20.49
N PHE A 89 10.37 3.80 -21.71
CA PHE A 89 11.40 4.79 -21.99
C PHE A 89 10.72 6.08 -22.44
N VAL A 90 11.06 7.19 -21.82
CA VAL A 90 10.47 8.50 -22.08
C VAL A 90 11.59 9.44 -22.49
N ASN A 91 11.37 10.23 -23.54
CA ASN A 91 12.34 11.24 -23.95
C ASN A 91 12.20 12.55 -23.14
N THR A 92 13.13 13.46 -23.33
CA THR A 92 13.12 14.77 -22.65
C THR A 92 11.93 15.67 -23.01
N ASN A 93 11.23 15.38 -24.11
CA ASN A 93 9.97 16.02 -24.50
C ASN A 93 8.74 15.37 -23.86
N ASN A 94 8.94 14.54 -22.83
CA ASN A 94 7.89 13.84 -22.12
C ASN A 94 7.03 12.89 -23.00
N ARG A 95 7.66 12.28 -24.03
CA ARG A 95 6.99 11.30 -24.90
C ARG A 95 7.55 9.92 -24.70
N ILE A 96 6.67 8.94 -24.59
CA ILE A 96 7.04 7.51 -24.50
C ILE A 96 7.58 7.07 -25.86
N VAL A 97 8.82 6.61 -25.89
CA VAL A 97 9.53 6.15 -27.10
C VAL A 97 9.57 4.63 -27.20
N ALA A 98 9.50 3.93 -26.07
CA ALA A 98 9.39 2.47 -26.03
C ALA A 98 8.64 2.04 -24.77
N SER A 99 7.86 0.95 -24.87
CA SER A 99 7.14 0.34 -23.76
C SER A 99 7.20 -1.18 -23.86
N SER A 100 7.26 -1.84 -22.70
CA SER A 100 7.20 -3.30 -22.61
C SER A 100 5.82 -3.88 -22.97
N TYR A 101 4.76 -3.07 -23.00
CA TYR A 101 3.43 -3.48 -23.39
C TYR A 101 3.12 -3.28 -24.88
N GLY A 102 4.07 -2.73 -25.64
CA GLY A 102 3.94 -2.52 -27.08
C GLY A 102 4.09 -1.05 -27.49
N VAL A 103 3.66 -0.72 -28.69
CA VAL A 103 3.92 0.57 -29.31
C VAL A 103 2.95 1.64 -28.80
N TYR A 104 3.36 2.38 -27.76
CA TYR A 104 2.73 3.63 -27.35
C TYR A 104 3.57 4.85 -27.80
N SER A 105 4.24 4.70 -28.96
CA SER A 105 5.12 5.75 -29.49
C SER A 105 4.39 7.08 -29.62
N GLY A 106 4.88 8.06 -28.90
CA GLY A 106 4.38 9.43 -28.95
C GLY A 106 3.33 9.83 -27.93
N MET A 107 2.83 8.92 -27.08
CA MET A 107 1.97 9.30 -25.96
C MET A 107 2.76 10.11 -24.92
N ALA A 108 2.14 11.15 -24.39
CA ALA A 108 2.76 11.97 -23.33
C ALA A 108 2.73 11.24 -21.99
N GLY A 109 3.82 11.35 -21.23
CA GLY A 109 3.82 11.00 -19.82
C GLY A 109 2.97 12.02 -19.04
N VAL A 110 2.01 11.54 -18.25
CA VAL A 110 1.01 12.41 -17.63
C VAL A 110 1.22 12.65 -16.14
N THR A 111 2.27 12.07 -15.55
CA THR A 111 2.55 12.16 -14.10
C THR A 111 3.85 12.92 -13.81
N SER A 112 3.98 13.45 -12.58
CA SER A 112 5.04 14.41 -12.22
C SER A 112 6.43 13.77 -12.10
N ASP A 113 6.52 12.47 -11.86
CA ASP A 113 7.78 11.71 -11.69
C ASP A 113 8.77 11.90 -12.83
N ILE A 114 8.29 11.95 -14.06
CA ILE A 114 9.14 12.12 -15.26
C ILE A 114 9.83 13.48 -15.24
N ARG A 115 9.04 14.55 -15.05
CA ARG A 115 9.57 15.92 -15.02
C ARG A 115 10.51 16.10 -13.84
N GLU A 116 10.12 15.62 -12.67
CA GLU A 116 10.94 15.69 -11.46
C GLU A 116 12.28 14.95 -11.64
N ALA A 117 12.27 13.76 -12.24
CA ALA A 117 13.50 13.02 -12.53
C ALA A 117 14.43 13.76 -13.51
N ILE A 118 13.88 14.45 -14.51
CA ILE A 118 14.67 15.24 -15.47
C ILE A 118 15.27 16.48 -14.79
N GLU A 119 14.48 17.22 -14.01
CA GLU A 119 14.89 18.47 -13.37
C GLU A 119 15.91 18.24 -12.26
N THR A 120 15.67 17.24 -11.41
CA THR A 120 16.52 16.93 -10.25
C THR A 120 17.72 16.06 -10.59
N LYS A 121 17.72 15.42 -11.77
CA LYS A 121 18.70 14.38 -12.18
C LYS A 121 18.82 13.23 -11.17
N ALA A 122 17.74 12.97 -10.46
CA ALA A 122 17.62 11.92 -9.45
C ALA A 122 16.40 11.03 -9.72
N ILE A 123 16.34 9.89 -9.07
CA ILE A 123 15.14 9.04 -9.13
C ILE A 123 13.99 9.79 -8.48
N ALA A 124 12.85 9.82 -9.17
CA ALA A 124 11.61 10.38 -8.67
C ALA A 124 10.49 9.34 -8.71
N SER A 125 9.58 9.40 -7.75
CA SER A 125 8.44 8.50 -7.65
C SER A 125 7.12 9.25 -7.69
N TYR A 126 6.07 8.59 -8.17
CA TYR A 126 4.71 9.07 -8.16
C TYR A 126 3.77 7.96 -7.69
N THR A 127 2.95 8.27 -6.70
CA THR A 127 1.87 7.40 -6.24
C THR A 127 0.55 8.15 -6.29
N GLY A 128 -0.36 7.71 -7.14
CA GLY A 128 -1.63 8.41 -7.33
C GLY A 128 -2.46 7.84 -8.46
N THR A 129 -3.43 8.62 -8.90
CA THR A 129 -4.31 8.25 -10.02
C THR A 129 -3.67 8.70 -11.33
N ASN A 130 -3.55 7.79 -12.28
CA ASN A 130 -3.13 8.11 -13.64
C ASN A 130 -4.23 8.93 -14.32
N PRO A 131 -3.95 10.18 -14.73
CA PRO A 131 -4.95 11.05 -15.35
C PRO A 131 -5.53 10.52 -16.66
N ALA A 132 -4.77 9.70 -17.38
CA ALA A 132 -5.20 9.15 -18.67
C ALA A 132 -6.12 7.93 -18.53
N THR A 133 -5.92 7.10 -17.51
CA THR A 133 -6.65 5.83 -17.36
C THR A 133 -7.61 5.81 -16.17
N GLY A 134 -7.48 6.76 -15.23
CA GLY A 134 -8.21 6.76 -13.96
C GLY A 134 -7.76 5.67 -12.98
N GLU A 135 -6.74 4.89 -13.31
CA GLU A 135 -6.25 3.80 -12.45
C GLU A 135 -5.24 4.33 -11.41
N ARG A 136 -5.30 3.78 -10.21
CA ARG A 136 -4.27 4.06 -9.20
C ARG A 136 -2.99 3.32 -9.55
N ILE A 137 -1.91 4.07 -9.70
CA ILE A 137 -0.60 3.56 -10.09
C ILE A 137 0.48 4.01 -9.11
N MET A 138 1.58 3.27 -9.12
CA MET A 138 2.87 3.71 -8.63
C MET A 138 3.83 3.74 -9.82
N ALA A 139 4.57 4.83 -9.96
CA ALA A 139 5.58 4.98 -11.00
C ALA A 139 6.90 5.43 -10.38
N VAL A 140 8.00 4.90 -10.90
CA VAL A 140 9.37 5.28 -10.51
C VAL A 140 10.13 5.60 -11.78
N SER A 141 10.65 6.81 -11.85
CA SER A 141 11.37 7.36 -12.98
C SER A 141 12.84 7.59 -12.63
N SER A 142 13.74 7.01 -13.40
CA SER A 142 15.20 7.15 -13.26
C SER A 142 15.76 7.87 -14.48
N PRO A 143 16.48 9.00 -14.31
CA PRO A 143 17.03 9.72 -15.44
C PRO A 143 18.17 8.95 -16.09
N LEU A 144 18.24 8.96 -17.42
CA LEU A 144 19.33 8.46 -18.22
C LEU A 144 20.26 9.64 -18.54
N ILE A 145 21.42 9.64 -17.93
CA ILE A 145 22.35 10.78 -17.97
C ILE A 145 23.50 10.45 -18.93
N TYR A 146 23.74 11.33 -19.90
CA TYR A 146 24.86 11.20 -20.83
C TYR A 146 26.17 11.60 -20.16
N THR A 147 27.30 11.25 -20.79
CA THR A 147 28.66 11.52 -20.28
C THR A 147 28.96 13.01 -20.04
N ASN A 148 28.24 13.91 -20.71
CA ASN A 148 28.33 15.36 -20.50
C ASN A 148 27.43 15.86 -19.33
N GLY A 149 26.72 14.98 -18.63
CA GLY A 149 25.82 15.32 -17.53
C GLY A 149 24.42 15.80 -17.96
N GLU A 150 24.08 15.70 -19.25
CA GLU A 150 22.72 16.01 -19.75
C GLU A 150 21.81 14.79 -19.65
N VAL A 151 20.54 15.02 -19.31
CA VAL A 151 19.51 13.97 -19.33
C VAL A 151 19.06 13.79 -20.77
N ILE A 152 19.17 12.57 -21.28
CA ILE A 152 18.74 12.21 -22.64
C ILE A 152 17.38 11.53 -22.67
N GLY A 153 16.88 11.09 -21.52
CA GLY A 153 15.60 10.44 -21.35
C GLY A 153 15.42 9.93 -19.94
N VAL A 154 14.35 9.20 -19.73
CA VAL A 154 13.96 8.61 -18.45
C VAL A 154 13.59 7.15 -18.67
N LEU A 155 14.14 6.26 -17.85
CA LEU A 155 13.68 4.91 -17.70
C LEU A 155 12.62 4.90 -16.59
N ARG A 156 11.43 4.45 -16.90
CA ARG A 156 10.29 4.51 -16.00
C ARG A 156 9.66 3.14 -15.81
N TYR A 157 9.44 2.77 -14.56
CA TYR A 157 8.61 1.63 -14.18
C TYR A 157 7.25 2.10 -13.70
N VAL A 158 6.19 1.47 -14.17
CA VAL A 158 4.81 1.75 -13.78
C VAL A 158 4.11 0.47 -13.36
N THR A 159 3.45 0.48 -12.22
CA THR A 159 2.65 -0.66 -11.77
C THR A 159 1.28 -0.21 -11.26
N SER A 160 0.27 -1.08 -11.47
CA SER A 160 -1.07 -0.89 -10.94
C SER A 160 -1.12 -1.20 -9.45
N LEU A 161 -1.69 -0.30 -8.66
CA LEU A 161 -1.90 -0.50 -7.22
C LEU A 161 -3.11 -1.39 -6.91
N ARG A 162 -3.91 -1.77 -7.89
CA ARG A 162 -5.12 -2.58 -7.70
C ARG A 162 -4.86 -3.89 -6.95
N ARG A 163 -3.76 -4.60 -7.28
CA ARG A 163 -3.39 -5.84 -6.59
C ARG A 163 -2.96 -5.58 -5.16
N ALA A 164 -2.17 -4.54 -4.94
CA ALA A 164 -1.71 -4.11 -3.62
C ALA A 164 -2.89 -3.69 -2.74
N ASP A 165 -3.76 -2.82 -3.24
CA ASP A 165 -4.97 -2.36 -2.55
C ASP A 165 -5.88 -3.53 -2.15
N ARG A 166 -6.05 -4.51 -3.05
CA ARG A 166 -6.84 -5.71 -2.76
C ARG A 166 -6.22 -6.56 -1.65
N GLN A 167 -4.90 -6.74 -1.65
CA GLN A 167 -4.21 -7.50 -0.60
C GLN A 167 -4.31 -6.79 0.75
N ILE A 168 -4.07 -5.48 0.78
CA ILE A 168 -4.21 -4.66 2.00
C ILE A 168 -5.65 -4.75 2.53
N MET A 169 -6.65 -4.66 1.67
CA MET A 169 -8.05 -4.81 2.04
C MET A 169 -8.35 -6.19 2.64
N LEU A 170 -7.82 -7.27 2.06
CA LEU A 170 -7.99 -8.62 2.60
C LEU A 170 -7.34 -8.77 3.98
N PHE A 171 -6.12 -8.26 4.18
CA PHE A 171 -5.47 -8.25 5.49
C PHE A 171 -6.26 -7.46 6.53
N SER A 172 -6.78 -6.30 6.16
CA SER A 172 -7.62 -5.47 7.04
C SER A 172 -8.92 -6.20 7.43
N LEU A 173 -9.54 -6.91 6.48
CA LEU A 173 -10.73 -7.70 6.73
C LEU A 173 -10.44 -8.87 7.68
N CYS A 174 -9.34 -9.58 7.49
CA CYS A 174 -8.90 -10.65 8.40
C CYS A 174 -8.65 -10.11 9.81
N ALA A 175 -7.98 -8.97 9.95
CA ALA A 175 -7.75 -8.33 11.24
C ALA A 175 -9.06 -7.94 11.93
N ALA A 176 -10.03 -7.41 11.17
CA ALA A 176 -11.36 -7.08 11.68
C ALA A 176 -12.13 -8.32 12.16
N LEU A 177 -12.06 -9.43 11.42
CA LEU A 177 -12.66 -10.71 11.82
C LEU A 177 -12.06 -11.24 13.12
N VAL A 178 -10.74 -11.21 13.26
CA VAL A 178 -10.05 -11.59 14.50
C VAL A 178 -10.52 -10.71 15.66
N GLY A 179 -10.60 -9.39 15.45
CA GLY A 179 -11.12 -8.44 16.44
C GLY A 179 -12.55 -8.76 16.86
N LEU A 180 -13.41 -9.13 15.92
CA LEU A 180 -14.79 -9.52 16.19
C LEU A 180 -14.87 -10.82 17.04
N ILE A 181 -14.03 -11.80 16.73
CA ILE A 181 -13.94 -13.04 17.52
C ILE A 181 -13.53 -12.73 18.96
N VAL A 182 -12.52 -11.88 19.16
CA VAL A 182 -12.09 -11.45 20.50
C VAL A 182 -13.22 -10.80 21.27
N LEU A 183 -13.96 -9.88 20.64
CA LEU A 183 -15.13 -9.23 21.25
C LEU A 183 -16.22 -10.24 21.66
N LEU A 184 -16.47 -11.23 20.80
CA LEU A 184 -17.46 -12.28 21.07
C LEU A 184 -17.02 -13.14 22.25
N VAL A 185 -15.75 -13.55 22.33
CA VAL A 185 -15.22 -14.34 23.47
C VAL A 185 -15.36 -13.54 24.77
N VAL A 186 -14.99 -12.25 24.76
CA VAL A 186 -15.12 -11.38 25.96
C VAL A 186 -16.57 -11.20 26.34
N TYR A 187 -17.48 -11.04 25.39
CA TYR A 187 -18.91 -10.94 25.66
C TYR A 187 -19.47 -12.18 26.33
N VAL A 188 -19.17 -13.37 25.79
CA VAL A 188 -19.60 -14.65 26.33
C VAL A 188 -19.03 -14.88 27.74
N SER A 189 -17.72 -14.64 27.91
CA SER A 189 -17.00 -14.75 29.18
C SER A 189 -17.59 -13.80 30.23
N GLY A 190 -17.85 -12.55 29.85
CA GLY A 190 -18.47 -11.54 30.72
C GLY A 190 -19.88 -11.96 31.19
N ARG A 191 -20.70 -12.53 30.30
CA ARG A 191 -22.01 -13.07 30.66
C ARG A 191 -21.91 -14.25 31.63
N TYR A 192 -20.96 -15.15 31.39
CA TYR A 192 -20.73 -16.29 32.27
C TYR A 192 -20.28 -15.82 33.66
N PHE A 193 -19.32 -14.90 33.74
CA PHE A 193 -18.82 -14.35 35.01
C PHE A 193 -19.91 -13.67 35.83
N VAL A 194 -20.73 -12.83 35.19
CA VAL A 194 -21.87 -12.14 35.84
C VAL A 194 -22.83 -13.17 36.43
N LYS A 195 -23.13 -14.25 35.70
CA LYS A 195 -24.14 -15.23 36.11
C LYS A 195 -23.61 -16.22 37.18
N SER A 196 -22.32 -16.56 37.10
CA SER A 196 -21.72 -17.59 37.98
C SER A 196 -21.16 -17.05 39.28
N ILE A 197 -20.72 -15.80 39.33
CA ILE A 197 -20.00 -15.22 40.47
C ILE A 197 -20.76 -14.08 41.12
N LEU A 198 -21.20 -13.09 40.32
CA LEU A 198 -21.80 -11.85 40.87
C LEU A 198 -23.16 -12.08 41.47
N VAL A 199 -23.97 -12.97 40.92
CA VAL A 199 -25.33 -13.23 41.41
C VAL A 199 -25.32 -13.95 42.78
N PRO A 200 -24.57 -15.06 42.99
CA PRO A 200 -24.51 -15.73 44.26
C PRO A 200 -23.94 -14.86 45.40
N VAL A 201 -22.88 -14.10 45.12
CA VAL A 201 -22.27 -13.19 46.12
C VAL A 201 -23.23 -12.10 46.60
N GLN A 202 -24.06 -11.57 45.72
CA GLN A 202 -25.07 -10.59 46.09
C GLN A 202 -26.21 -11.19 46.94
N GLU A 203 -26.58 -12.42 46.70
CA GLU A 203 -27.58 -13.12 47.53
C GLU A 203 -27.08 -13.36 48.95
N LEU A 204 -25.82 -13.76 49.10
CA LEU A 204 -25.19 -13.93 50.42
C LEU A 204 -25.07 -12.61 51.19
N THR A 205 -24.71 -11.52 50.52
CA THR A 205 -24.59 -10.20 51.15
C THR A 205 -25.94 -9.62 51.54
N ALA A 206 -27.00 -9.91 50.79
CA ALA A 206 -28.37 -9.49 51.13
C ALA A 206 -28.93 -10.27 52.34
N THR A 207 -28.55 -11.52 52.50
CA THR A 207 -28.95 -12.32 53.66
C THR A 207 -28.23 -11.91 54.93
N ALA A 208 -26.90 -11.61 54.86
CA ALA A 208 -26.12 -11.11 55.97
C ALA A 208 -26.54 -9.72 56.49
N LYS A 209 -27.22 -8.92 55.70
CA LYS A 209 -27.74 -7.59 56.06
C LYS A 209 -29.14 -7.64 56.74
N ARG A 210 -29.75 -8.86 56.79
CA ARG A 210 -31.06 -9.09 57.42
C ARG A 210 -30.98 -9.71 58.82
N ILE A 211 -29.76 -10.01 59.28
CA ILE A 211 -29.43 -10.36 60.64
C ILE A 211 -28.90 -9.12 61.38
#